data_53586d8b4de6f1fb2e1e30e94161bdbc
#
_entry.id   53586d8b4de6f1fb2e1e30e94161bdbc
#
_cell.length_a   1.000
_cell.length_b   1.000
_cell.length_c   1.000
_cell.angle_alpha   90.00
_cell.angle_beta   90.00
_cell.angle_gamma   90.00
#
_symmetry.space_group_name_H-M   'P 1'
#
loop_
_entity.id
_entity.type
_entity.pdbx_description
1 polymer ?
#
loop_
_entity_poly.entity_id
_entity_poly.type
_entity_poly.pdbx_seq_one_letter_code
_entity_poly.pdbx_strand_id
1 'polypeptide(L)'
;MKGDNLYYEVPVAPKIVGGEGCFEAMGEELRAIGAVSAILLCDEAAEKALAAEKVRIALTAAGVRTGANYMVADGNAAFSSVYELRDIYRINNCDSIVACGGEDTVNTAKALRMLLSSQAVTLDEIAGVDVAKSKVTVPFAVIPAGVDTSSSVTRSAFLKKEDGEGREFRSSLGKADVCVVDAGTDLGASFRSIAVGAVEVLAGSIESFVSLNAGKLTKCMDLFAMRAIRDSLDKALEDPGDATAMWQLRQAG
;
A
#
# COMPACT_ATOMS: atom_id res chain seq x y z
N MET A 1 37.91 7.13 -5.53
CA MET A 1 36.68 7.87 -5.15
C MET A 1 35.90 8.12 -6.42
N LYS A 2 34.76 7.42 -6.62
CA LYS A 2 33.81 7.76 -7.70
C LYS A 2 33.23 9.11 -7.34
N GLY A 3 33.31 10.09 -8.26
CA GLY A 3 32.84 11.43 -8.04
C GLY A 3 31.40 11.46 -7.58
N ASP A 4 31.10 12.41 -6.69
CA ASP A 4 29.75 12.70 -6.22
C ASP A 4 28.84 12.80 -7.43
N ASN A 5 27.91 11.86 -7.55
CA ASN A 5 26.90 11.91 -8.60
C ASN A 5 26.02 13.13 -8.29
N LEU A 6 26.29 14.25 -8.96
CA LEU A 6 25.57 15.50 -8.75
C LEU A 6 24.12 15.44 -9.24
N TYR A 7 23.76 14.37 -9.95
CA TYR A 7 22.40 14.13 -10.43
C TYR A 7 21.72 13.03 -9.62
N TYR A 8 20.56 13.34 -9.09
CA TYR A 8 19.64 12.36 -8.52
C TYR A 8 18.20 12.74 -8.89
N GLU A 9 17.37 11.76 -9.04
CA GLU A 9 15.95 11.90 -9.29
C GLU A 9 15.18 11.24 -8.16
N VAL A 10 14.23 11.97 -7.57
CA VAL A 10 13.31 11.46 -6.56
C VAL A 10 11.91 11.45 -7.16
N PRO A 11 11.48 10.33 -7.76
CA PRO A 11 10.11 10.23 -8.24
C PRO A 11 9.16 10.19 -7.03
N VAL A 12 8.43 11.28 -6.81
CA VAL A 12 7.39 11.35 -5.77
C VAL A 12 6.13 10.68 -6.32
N ALA A 13 5.84 9.50 -5.85
CA ALA A 13 4.58 8.79 -6.04
C ALA A 13 4.52 7.63 -5.03
N PRO A 14 3.38 7.37 -4.39
CA PRO A 14 2.07 8.03 -4.54
C PRO A 14 1.99 9.43 -3.93
N LYS A 15 0.89 10.14 -4.19
CA LYS A 15 0.49 11.27 -3.33
C LYS A 15 0.16 10.72 -1.96
N ILE A 16 0.87 11.17 -0.93
CA ILE A 16 0.60 10.76 0.45
C ILE A 16 -0.30 11.79 1.11
N VAL A 17 -1.42 11.33 1.66
CA VAL A 17 -2.35 12.11 2.47
C VAL A 17 -2.32 11.53 3.88
N GLY A 18 -1.83 12.28 4.85
CA GLY A 18 -1.64 11.77 6.21
C GLY A 18 -2.18 12.72 7.26
N GLY A 19 -2.78 12.16 8.33
CA GLY A 19 -3.31 12.92 9.45
C GLY A 19 -4.59 12.32 10.01
N GLU A 20 -5.13 12.94 11.04
CA GLU A 20 -6.40 12.54 11.63
C GLU A 20 -7.58 12.91 10.70
N GLY A 21 -8.48 11.96 10.45
CA GLY A 21 -9.67 12.16 9.60
C GLY A 21 -9.39 12.21 8.09
N CYS A 22 -8.18 11.88 7.65
CA CYS A 22 -7.84 11.97 6.24
C CYS A 22 -8.50 10.89 5.35
N PHE A 23 -9.21 9.92 5.92
CA PHE A 23 -10.04 8.99 5.16
C PHE A 23 -11.04 9.70 4.25
N GLU A 24 -11.61 10.81 4.71
CA GLU A 24 -12.58 11.58 3.94
C GLU A 24 -11.99 12.09 2.63
N ALA A 25 -10.71 12.45 2.63
CA ALA A 25 -10.03 12.93 1.44
C ALA A 25 -9.81 11.85 0.37
N MET A 26 -9.81 10.56 0.74
CA MET A 26 -9.53 9.46 -0.19
C MET A 26 -10.54 9.38 -1.33
N GLY A 27 -11.82 9.53 -1.03
CA GLY A 27 -12.87 9.50 -2.04
C GLY A 27 -12.73 10.64 -3.05
N GLU A 28 -12.45 11.85 -2.58
CA GLU A 28 -12.22 13.04 -3.40
C GLU A 28 -10.98 12.87 -4.29
N GLU A 29 -9.88 12.36 -3.74
CA GLU A 29 -8.66 12.11 -4.48
C GLU A 29 -8.86 11.07 -5.60
N LEU A 30 -9.57 9.98 -5.31
CA LEU A 30 -9.91 8.97 -6.31
C LEU A 30 -10.80 9.54 -7.41
N ARG A 31 -11.82 10.31 -7.04
CA ARG A 31 -12.69 10.99 -8.00
C ARG A 31 -11.92 11.96 -8.89
N ALA A 32 -10.98 12.73 -8.32
CA ALA A 32 -10.17 13.69 -9.06
C ALA A 32 -9.33 13.05 -10.17
N ILE A 33 -8.95 11.77 -10.01
CA ILE A 33 -8.24 10.99 -11.03
C ILE A 33 -9.16 10.15 -11.92
N GLY A 34 -10.48 10.37 -11.83
CA GLY A 34 -11.48 9.85 -12.78
C GLY A 34 -12.20 8.60 -12.33
N ALA A 35 -12.07 8.16 -11.07
CA ALA A 35 -12.80 7.00 -10.56
C ALA A 35 -14.30 7.27 -10.44
N VAL A 36 -15.12 6.31 -10.85
CA VAL A 36 -16.59 6.31 -10.75
C VAL A 36 -17.08 5.09 -9.98
N SER A 37 -16.42 3.95 -10.13
CA SER A 37 -16.82 2.68 -9.52
C SER A 37 -15.59 1.90 -9.06
N ALA A 38 -15.36 1.83 -7.75
CA ALA A 38 -14.21 1.16 -7.18
C ALA A 38 -14.50 -0.30 -6.80
N ILE A 39 -13.52 -1.18 -6.99
CA ILE A 39 -13.44 -2.43 -6.24
C ILE A 39 -12.64 -2.18 -4.97
N LEU A 40 -13.21 -2.54 -3.81
CA LEU A 40 -12.58 -2.44 -2.50
C LEU A 40 -12.01 -3.81 -2.10
N LEU A 41 -10.69 -3.88 -1.96
CA LEU A 41 -10.01 -5.01 -1.34
C LEU A 41 -9.75 -4.67 0.12
N CYS A 42 -10.08 -5.58 1.02
CA CYS A 42 -9.76 -5.43 2.44
C CYS A 42 -9.36 -6.78 3.04
N ASP A 43 -8.75 -6.75 4.21
CA ASP A 43 -8.51 -7.92 5.04
C ASP A 43 -9.45 -7.96 6.25
N GLU A 44 -9.38 -9.06 7.01
CA GLU A 44 -10.22 -9.24 8.19
C GLU A 44 -9.94 -8.18 9.27
N ALA A 45 -8.69 -7.73 9.41
CA ALA A 45 -8.32 -6.70 10.37
C ALA A 45 -8.97 -5.35 10.03
N ALA A 46 -8.92 -4.93 8.77
CA ALA A 46 -9.54 -3.71 8.28
C ALA A 46 -11.07 -3.72 8.43
N GLU A 47 -11.72 -4.88 8.20
CA GLU A 47 -13.18 -5.01 8.43
C GLU A 47 -13.52 -4.95 9.92
N LYS A 48 -12.80 -5.67 10.79
CA LYS A 48 -13.02 -5.65 12.25
C LYS A 48 -12.80 -4.26 12.85
N ALA A 49 -11.85 -3.52 12.33
CA ALA A 49 -11.55 -2.14 12.74
C ALA A 49 -12.49 -1.09 12.12
N LEU A 50 -13.48 -1.51 11.35
CA LEU A 50 -14.42 -0.64 10.63
C LEU A 50 -13.72 0.31 9.62
N ALA A 51 -12.46 0.06 9.26
CA ALA A 51 -11.74 0.87 8.30
C ALA A 51 -12.33 0.73 6.90
N ALA A 52 -12.66 -0.49 6.49
CA ALA A 52 -13.33 -0.74 5.22
C ALA A 52 -14.70 -0.03 5.13
N GLU A 53 -15.44 0.09 6.24
CA GLU A 53 -16.69 0.85 6.29
C GLU A 53 -16.45 2.36 6.12
N LYS A 54 -15.44 2.92 6.80
CA LYS A 54 -15.04 4.32 6.60
C LYS A 54 -14.67 4.61 5.16
N VAL A 55 -13.97 3.68 4.50
CA VAL A 55 -13.64 3.77 3.07
C VAL A 55 -14.91 3.80 2.22
N ARG A 56 -15.88 2.92 2.46
CA ARG A 56 -17.17 2.89 1.73
C ARG A 56 -17.94 4.21 1.89
N ILE A 57 -17.96 4.76 3.11
CA ILE A 57 -18.59 6.05 3.39
C ILE A 57 -17.89 7.18 2.62
N ALA A 58 -16.56 7.25 2.66
CA ALA A 58 -15.78 8.28 1.96
C ALA A 58 -15.95 8.20 0.44
N LEU A 59 -15.95 7.00 -0.14
CA LEU A 59 -16.24 6.79 -1.57
C LEU A 59 -17.65 7.31 -1.94
N THR A 60 -18.65 6.93 -1.14
CA THR A 60 -20.03 7.32 -1.37
C THR A 60 -20.20 8.84 -1.27
N ALA A 61 -19.60 9.47 -0.27
CA ALA A 61 -19.65 10.93 -0.09
C ALA A 61 -19.04 11.68 -1.28
N ALA A 62 -17.97 11.13 -1.87
CA ALA A 62 -17.35 11.69 -3.07
C ALA A 62 -18.08 11.34 -4.37
N GLY A 63 -19.16 10.55 -4.33
CA GLY A 63 -19.90 10.09 -5.51
C GLY A 63 -19.18 8.99 -6.29
N VAL A 64 -18.28 8.25 -5.67
CA VAL A 64 -17.66 7.05 -6.21
C VAL A 64 -18.39 5.84 -5.66
N ARG A 65 -18.93 5.01 -6.56
CA ARG A 65 -19.67 3.80 -6.16
C ARG A 65 -18.67 2.70 -5.71
N THR A 66 -18.97 1.99 -4.64
CA THR A 66 -18.33 0.71 -4.35
C THR A 66 -18.99 -0.37 -5.22
N GLY A 67 -18.35 -0.72 -6.33
CA GLY A 67 -18.89 -1.68 -7.30
C GLY A 67 -18.79 -3.12 -6.82
N ALA A 68 -17.73 -3.44 -6.10
CA ALA A 68 -17.51 -4.75 -5.49
C ALA A 68 -16.65 -4.64 -4.23
N ASN A 69 -16.78 -5.63 -3.35
CA ASN A 69 -15.89 -5.83 -2.19
C ASN A 69 -15.25 -7.21 -2.28
N TYR A 70 -13.99 -7.31 -1.85
CA TYR A 70 -13.26 -8.56 -1.82
C TYR A 70 -12.43 -8.66 -0.54
N MET A 71 -12.55 -9.78 0.16
CA MET A 71 -11.78 -10.08 1.35
C MET A 71 -10.52 -10.84 0.95
N VAL A 72 -9.36 -10.25 1.17
CA VAL A 72 -8.07 -10.91 1.01
C VAL A 72 -7.75 -11.66 2.31
N ALA A 73 -7.60 -12.98 2.24
CA ALA A 73 -7.21 -13.77 3.39
C ALA A 73 -5.73 -13.60 3.70
N ASP A 74 -5.38 -13.55 5.00
CA ASP A 74 -4.00 -13.42 5.44
C ASP A 74 -3.12 -14.55 4.87
N GLY A 75 -1.92 -14.19 4.45
CA GLY A 75 -0.97 -15.10 3.82
C GLY A 75 -1.37 -15.55 2.40
N ASN A 76 -2.39 -14.94 1.81
CA ASN A 76 -2.98 -15.36 0.54
C ASN A 76 -2.89 -14.30 -0.57
N ALA A 77 -1.78 -13.57 -0.65
CA ALA A 77 -1.45 -12.85 -1.87
C ALA A 77 -1.11 -13.85 -2.98
N ALA A 78 -2.14 -14.41 -3.63
CA ALA A 78 -2.02 -15.51 -4.59
C ALA A 78 -2.43 -15.10 -6.00
N PHE A 79 -1.89 -15.80 -7.00
CA PHE A 79 -2.25 -15.62 -8.41
C PHE A 79 -3.74 -15.84 -8.65
N SER A 80 -4.31 -16.91 -8.06
CA SER A 80 -5.74 -17.23 -8.14
C SER A 80 -6.63 -16.08 -7.68
N SER A 81 -6.28 -15.42 -6.57
CA SER A 81 -7.02 -14.27 -6.05
C SER A 81 -7.02 -13.10 -7.04
N VAL A 82 -5.91 -12.85 -7.74
CA VAL A 82 -5.83 -11.77 -8.75
C VAL A 82 -6.68 -12.07 -9.98
N TYR A 83 -6.73 -13.31 -10.42
CA TYR A 83 -7.60 -13.70 -11.56
C TYR A 83 -9.08 -13.61 -11.19
N GLU A 84 -9.46 -14.07 -10.00
CA GLU A 84 -10.82 -13.91 -9.49
C GLU A 84 -11.22 -12.44 -9.40
N LEU A 85 -10.36 -11.60 -8.83
CA LEU A 85 -10.56 -10.17 -8.72
C LEU A 85 -10.69 -9.47 -10.07
N ARG A 86 -9.90 -9.86 -11.07
CA ARG A 86 -10.02 -9.34 -12.45
C ARG A 86 -11.42 -9.59 -12.99
N ASP A 87 -11.94 -10.79 -12.77
CA ASP A 87 -13.26 -11.17 -13.30
C ASP A 87 -14.38 -10.44 -12.52
N ILE A 88 -14.27 -10.33 -11.19
CA ILE A 88 -15.17 -9.53 -10.35
C ILE A 88 -15.15 -8.06 -10.79
N TYR A 89 -13.97 -7.48 -11.00
CA TYR A 89 -13.80 -6.10 -11.46
C TYR A 89 -14.55 -5.85 -12.78
N ARG A 90 -14.42 -6.76 -13.75
CA ARG A 90 -15.08 -6.66 -15.06
C ARG A 90 -16.59 -6.83 -14.97
N ILE A 91 -17.07 -7.86 -14.27
CA ILE A 91 -18.50 -8.15 -14.11
C ILE A 91 -19.24 -6.99 -13.44
N ASN A 92 -18.63 -6.34 -12.47
CA ASN A 92 -19.23 -5.23 -11.72
C ASN A 92 -18.97 -3.84 -12.35
N ASN A 93 -18.34 -3.80 -13.53
CA ASN A 93 -17.99 -2.55 -14.22
C ASN A 93 -17.24 -1.58 -13.29
N CYS A 94 -16.25 -2.10 -12.55
CA CYS A 94 -15.35 -1.27 -11.79
C CYS A 94 -14.34 -0.59 -12.73
N ASP A 95 -13.88 0.61 -12.36
CA ASP A 95 -12.88 1.39 -13.11
C ASP A 95 -11.67 1.79 -12.24
N SER A 96 -11.74 1.50 -10.96
CA SER A 96 -10.73 1.89 -9.98
C SER A 96 -10.56 0.82 -8.90
N ILE A 97 -9.44 0.87 -8.17
CA ILE A 97 -9.08 -0.07 -7.12
C ILE A 97 -8.82 0.69 -5.83
N VAL A 98 -9.32 0.18 -4.71
CA VAL A 98 -8.96 0.63 -3.36
C VAL A 98 -8.48 -0.58 -2.57
N ALA A 99 -7.30 -0.49 -1.97
CA ALA A 99 -6.78 -1.48 -1.04
C ALA A 99 -6.77 -0.90 0.38
N CYS A 100 -7.48 -1.54 1.30
CA CYS A 100 -7.51 -1.17 2.71
C CYS A 100 -7.10 -2.38 3.55
N GLY A 101 -5.85 -2.42 4.01
CA GLY A 101 -5.34 -3.57 4.74
C GLY A 101 -3.82 -3.68 4.75
N GLY A 102 -3.34 -4.84 5.17
CA GLY A 102 -1.92 -5.17 5.25
C GLY A 102 -1.27 -5.47 3.91
N GLU A 103 -0.03 -5.95 3.98
CA GLU A 103 0.83 -6.16 2.82
C GLU A 103 0.22 -7.09 1.77
N ASP A 104 -0.41 -8.20 2.16
CA ASP A 104 -1.05 -9.13 1.22
C ASP A 104 -2.17 -8.47 0.42
N THR A 105 -2.98 -7.63 1.07
CA THR A 105 -4.04 -6.85 0.43
C THR A 105 -3.46 -5.87 -0.59
N VAL A 106 -2.41 -5.15 -0.20
CA VAL A 106 -1.73 -4.18 -1.06
C VAL A 106 -1.05 -4.87 -2.25
N ASN A 107 -0.33 -5.98 -2.01
CA ASN A 107 0.34 -6.75 -3.07
C ASN A 107 -0.66 -7.32 -4.08
N THR A 108 -1.78 -7.86 -3.61
CA THR A 108 -2.87 -8.38 -4.46
C THR A 108 -3.45 -7.25 -5.33
N ALA A 109 -3.74 -6.09 -4.75
CA ALA A 109 -4.27 -4.94 -5.47
C ALA A 109 -3.29 -4.38 -6.52
N LYS A 110 -2.01 -4.31 -6.18
CA LYS A 110 -0.95 -3.90 -7.13
C LYS A 110 -0.85 -4.83 -8.33
N ALA A 111 -0.85 -6.14 -8.09
CA ALA A 111 -0.79 -7.13 -9.16
C ALA A 111 -2.05 -7.06 -10.04
N LEU A 112 -3.23 -6.88 -9.43
CA LEU A 112 -4.47 -6.64 -10.17
C LEU A 112 -4.34 -5.40 -11.06
N ARG A 113 -3.85 -4.28 -10.51
CA ARG A 113 -3.64 -3.05 -11.29
C ARG A 113 -2.67 -3.27 -12.46
N MET A 114 -1.55 -3.95 -12.20
CA MET A 114 -0.58 -4.26 -13.25
C MET A 114 -1.21 -5.08 -14.37
N LEU A 115 -1.99 -6.11 -14.02
CA LEU A 115 -2.67 -6.97 -15.00
C LEU A 115 -3.73 -6.20 -15.79
N LEU A 116 -4.57 -5.40 -15.13
CA LEU A 116 -5.62 -4.61 -15.78
C LEU A 116 -5.08 -3.46 -16.65
N SER A 117 -3.95 -2.88 -16.26
CA SER A 117 -3.33 -1.76 -16.97
C SER A 117 -2.33 -2.21 -18.05
N SER A 118 -2.04 -3.50 -18.14
CA SER A 118 -1.18 -4.08 -19.18
C SER A 118 -2.02 -4.71 -20.29
N GLN A 119 -1.36 -5.14 -21.37
CA GLN A 119 -1.99 -5.96 -22.40
C GLN A 119 -1.86 -7.47 -22.09
N ALA A 120 -1.28 -7.82 -20.95
CA ALA A 120 -1.05 -9.19 -20.55
C ALA A 120 -2.36 -9.91 -20.22
N VAL A 121 -2.42 -11.18 -20.56
CA VAL A 121 -3.54 -12.06 -20.22
C VAL A 121 -3.29 -12.77 -18.90
N THR A 122 -2.02 -13.05 -18.59
CA THR A 122 -1.59 -13.79 -17.40
C THR A 122 -0.58 -13.00 -16.59
N LEU A 123 -0.47 -13.33 -15.30
CA LEU A 123 0.54 -12.76 -14.41
C LEU A 123 1.96 -13.20 -14.79
N ASP A 124 2.12 -14.40 -15.33
CA ASP A 124 3.45 -14.90 -15.74
C ASP A 124 4.05 -14.03 -16.87
N GLU A 125 3.23 -13.41 -17.71
CA GLU A 125 3.71 -12.53 -18.79
C GLU A 125 4.29 -11.21 -18.25
N ILE A 126 3.92 -10.79 -17.03
CA ILE A 126 4.39 -9.55 -16.40
C ILE A 126 5.38 -9.80 -15.26
N ALA A 127 5.59 -11.05 -14.86
CA ALA A 127 6.55 -11.41 -13.83
C ALA A 127 7.99 -11.18 -14.31
N GLY A 128 8.77 -10.42 -13.54
CA GLY A 128 10.17 -10.13 -13.87
C GLY A 128 10.39 -9.16 -15.04
N VAL A 129 9.32 -8.61 -15.60
CA VAL A 129 9.38 -7.64 -16.71
C VAL A 129 8.87 -6.28 -16.23
N ASP A 130 9.61 -5.21 -16.48
CA ASP A 130 9.09 -3.85 -16.27
C ASP A 130 8.09 -3.55 -17.41
N VAL A 131 6.82 -3.83 -17.13
CA VAL A 131 5.76 -3.67 -18.12
C VAL A 131 5.68 -2.22 -18.56
N ALA A 132 5.81 -2.00 -19.85
CA ALA A 132 5.76 -0.66 -20.44
C ALA A 132 4.48 0.08 -20.03
N LYS A 133 4.62 1.38 -19.81
CA LYS A 133 3.50 2.25 -19.45
C LYS A 133 2.35 2.08 -20.44
N SER A 134 1.22 1.58 -19.94
CA SER A 134 -0.03 1.62 -20.69
C SER A 134 -0.48 3.08 -20.85
N LYS A 135 -1.18 3.39 -21.93
CA LYS A 135 -1.82 4.70 -22.11
C LYS A 135 -2.97 4.94 -21.14
N VAL A 136 -3.52 3.87 -20.58
CA VAL A 136 -4.63 3.93 -19.61
C VAL A 136 -4.18 3.16 -18.37
N THR A 137 -4.05 3.87 -17.26
CA THR A 137 -3.79 3.28 -15.95
C THR A 137 -5.07 3.28 -15.12
N VAL A 138 -5.35 2.15 -14.46
CA VAL A 138 -6.47 2.03 -13.52
C VAL A 138 -6.18 2.91 -12.29
N PRO A 139 -7.06 3.85 -11.89
CA PRO A 139 -6.94 4.61 -10.65
C PRO A 139 -6.80 3.69 -9.44
N PHE A 140 -5.85 3.99 -8.55
CA PHE A 140 -5.54 3.13 -7.42
C PHE A 140 -5.19 3.92 -6.16
N ALA A 141 -5.94 3.67 -5.09
CA ALA A 141 -5.67 4.20 -3.76
C ALA A 141 -5.36 3.08 -2.77
N VAL A 142 -4.47 3.37 -1.82
CA VAL A 142 -4.08 2.46 -0.76
C VAL A 142 -4.28 3.11 0.61
N ILE A 143 -4.86 2.36 1.53
CA ILE A 143 -4.96 2.67 2.95
C ILE A 143 -4.23 1.55 3.69
N PRO A 144 -2.93 1.73 4.01
CA PRO A 144 -2.15 0.67 4.64
C PRO A 144 -2.59 0.43 6.07
N ALA A 145 -2.63 -0.85 6.45
CA ALA A 145 -2.78 -1.28 7.83
C ALA A 145 -1.41 -1.54 8.47
N GLY A 146 -1.30 -1.27 9.77
CA GLY A 146 -0.09 -1.57 10.54
C GLY A 146 0.94 -0.45 10.56
N VAL A 147 2.13 -0.81 11.04
CA VAL A 147 3.28 0.08 11.17
C VAL A 147 4.10 0.10 9.90
N ASP A 148 4.38 -1.06 9.30
CA ASP A 148 5.06 -1.09 8.00
C ASP A 148 4.07 -0.73 6.89
N THR A 149 4.27 0.46 6.33
CA THR A 149 3.48 0.99 5.21
C THR A 149 4.28 0.98 3.89
N SER A 150 5.50 0.48 3.90
CA SER A 150 6.45 0.51 2.78
C SER A 150 5.89 -0.11 1.50
N SER A 151 5.12 -1.19 1.61
CA SER A 151 4.45 -1.81 0.47
C SER A 151 3.56 -0.84 -0.28
N SER A 152 2.96 0.16 0.38
CA SER A 152 2.04 1.12 -0.22
C SER A 152 2.71 2.12 -1.16
N VAL A 153 3.99 2.40 -0.96
CA VAL A 153 4.75 3.39 -1.74
C VAL A 153 5.70 2.77 -2.77
N THR A 154 5.94 1.47 -2.69
CA THR A 154 6.83 0.77 -3.63
C THR A 154 6.13 0.40 -4.94
N ARG A 155 6.92 0.08 -5.96
CA ARG A 155 6.44 -0.40 -7.26
C ARG A 155 6.42 -1.93 -7.37
N SER A 156 6.82 -2.63 -6.32
CA SER A 156 6.89 -4.08 -6.28
C SER A 156 5.65 -4.68 -5.63
N ALA A 157 5.28 -5.87 -6.04
CA ALA A 157 4.29 -6.72 -5.41
C ALA A 157 4.84 -8.15 -5.35
N PHE A 158 4.55 -8.87 -4.29
CA PHE A 158 4.94 -10.26 -4.10
C PHE A 158 3.68 -11.11 -4.00
N LEU A 159 3.59 -12.14 -4.84
CA LEU A 159 2.50 -13.10 -4.82
C LEU A 159 3.05 -14.53 -4.83
N LYS A 160 2.22 -15.45 -4.37
CA LYS A 160 2.50 -16.89 -4.40
C LYS A 160 1.72 -17.56 -5.52
N LYS A 161 2.36 -18.48 -6.22
CA LYS A 161 1.68 -19.42 -7.10
C LYS A 161 1.01 -20.53 -6.28
N GLU A 162 0.16 -21.32 -6.94
CA GLU A 162 -0.54 -22.45 -6.31
C GLU A 162 0.43 -23.54 -5.78
N ASP A 163 1.61 -23.66 -6.39
CA ASP A 163 2.68 -24.56 -5.94
C ASP A 163 3.51 -24.00 -4.77
N GLY A 164 3.20 -22.77 -4.31
CA GLY A 164 3.90 -22.07 -3.23
C GLY A 164 5.10 -21.25 -3.68
N GLU A 165 5.45 -21.26 -4.98
CA GLU A 165 6.54 -20.43 -5.51
C GLU A 165 6.20 -18.95 -5.40
N GLY A 166 7.08 -18.18 -4.74
CA GLY A 166 6.95 -16.72 -4.66
C GLY A 166 7.42 -16.04 -5.95
N ARG A 167 6.66 -15.06 -6.41
CA ARG A 167 6.99 -14.25 -7.58
C ARG A 167 6.96 -12.77 -7.25
N GLU A 168 8.00 -12.06 -7.64
CA GLU A 168 8.05 -10.60 -7.62
C GLU A 168 7.54 -10.02 -8.94
N PHE A 169 6.68 -9.02 -8.81
CA PHE A 169 6.21 -8.16 -9.90
C PHE A 169 6.74 -6.75 -9.65
N ARG A 170 7.40 -6.17 -10.64
CA ARG A 170 8.01 -4.85 -10.48
C ARG A 170 7.71 -3.98 -11.70
N SER A 171 6.82 -3.01 -11.53
CA SER A 171 6.42 -2.11 -12.61
C SER A 171 5.98 -0.76 -12.05
N SER A 172 6.16 0.31 -12.84
CA SER A 172 5.58 1.62 -12.52
C SER A 172 4.05 1.57 -12.42
N LEU A 173 3.40 0.59 -13.04
CA LEU A 173 1.96 0.34 -12.95
C LEU A 173 1.53 -0.15 -11.55
N GLY A 174 2.44 -0.71 -10.74
CA GLY A 174 2.15 -1.14 -9.38
C GLY A 174 2.14 -0.02 -8.34
N LYS A 175 2.59 1.19 -8.69
CA LYS A 175 2.54 2.32 -7.75
C LYS A 175 1.10 2.77 -7.55
N ALA A 176 0.69 3.02 -6.30
CA ALA A 176 -0.56 3.70 -6.04
C ALA A 176 -0.53 5.14 -6.57
N ASP A 177 -1.68 5.71 -6.87
CA ASP A 177 -1.80 7.13 -7.18
C ASP A 177 -1.93 7.93 -5.88
N VAL A 178 -2.63 7.35 -4.89
CA VAL A 178 -2.86 7.95 -3.57
C VAL A 178 -2.62 6.92 -2.49
N CYS A 179 -1.89 7.33 -1.44
CA CYS A 179 -1.74 6.58 -0.20
C CYS A 179 -2.31 7.42 0.95
N VAL A 180 -3.26 6.87 1.70
CA VAL A 180 -3.91 7.56 2.83
C VAL A 180 -3.50 6.89 4.13
N VAL A 181 -2.82 7.64 4.99
CA VAL A 181 -2.37 7.18 6.32
C VAL A 181 -3.11 7.96 7.40
N ASP A 182 -4.20 7.40 7.92
CA ASP A 182 -5.03 8.06 8.92
C ASP A 182 -4.52 7.80 10.35
N ALA A 183 -4.27 8.88 11.10
CA ALA A 183 -3.78 8.81 12.46
C ALA A 183 -4.82 8.28 13.47
N GLY A 184 -6.10 8.52 13.20
CA GLY A 184 -7.22 8.13 14.07
C GLY A 184 -7.78 6.74 13.79
N THR A 185 -7.17 5.98 12.88
CA THR A 185 -7.65 4.64 12.54
C THR A 185 -6.90 3.60 13.34
N ASP A 186 -7.54 3.08 14.36
CA ASP A 186 -7.14 1.81 14.95
C ASP A 186 -7.49 0.68 13.95
N LEU A 187 -6.46 0.07 13.38
CA LEU A 187 -6.60 -1.08 12.48
C LEU A 187 -6.43 -2.40 13.25
N GLY A 188 -6.79 -2.40 14.56
CA GLY A 188 -6.71 -3.59 15.38
C GLY A 188 -5.27 -4.06 15.64
N ALA A 189 -4.34 -3.10 15.75
CA ALA A 189 -2.94 -3.40 15.94
C ALA A 189 -2.70 -4.17 17.25
N SER A 190 -2.24 -5.41 17.12
CA SER A 190 -1.80 -6.21 18.26
C SER A 190 -0.37 -5.85 18.65
N PHE A 191 0.01 -6.11 19.89
CA PHE A 191 1.42 -6.02 20.33
C PHE A 191 2.38 -6.65 19.32
N ARG A 192 2.04 -7.85 18.82
CA ARG A 192 2.89 -8.56 17.85
C ARG A 192 2.97 -7.84 16.52
N SER A 193 1.87 -7.35 15.97
CA SER A 193 1.87 -6.65 14.68
C SER A 193 2.63 -5.32 14.75
N ILE A 194 2.52 -4.60 15.86
CA ILE A 194 3.30 -3.37 16.10
C ILE A 194 4.80 -3.70 16.15
N ALA A 195 5.18 -4.70 16.96
CA ALA A 195 6.58 -5.07 17.13
C ALA A 195 7.21 -5.56 15.82
N VAL A 196 6.52 -6.43 15.09
CA VAL A 196 7.00 -6.97 13.80
C VAL A 196 7.16 -5.84 12.78
N GLY A 197 6.13 -5.03 12.57
CA GLY A 197 6.19 -3.92 11.62
C GLY A 197 7.28 -2.90 11.97
N ALA A 198 7.47 -2.57 13.25
CA ALA A 198 8.54 -1.67 13.66
C ALA A 198 9.94 -2.25 13.39
N VAL A 199 10.13 -3.57 13.59
CA VAL A 199 11.40 -4.25 13.29
C VAL A 199 11.64 -4.29 11.78
N GLU A 200 10.62 -4.53 10.97
CA GLU A 200 10.71 -4.51 9.50
C GLU A 200 11.12 -3.14 8.99
N VAL A 201 10.46 -2.07 9.46
CA VAL A 201 10.82 -0.68 9.11
C VAL A 201 12.24 -0.34 9.57
N LEU A 202 12.62 -0.75 10.80
CA LEU A 202 13.97 -0.51 11.32
C LEU A 202 15.05 -1.22 10.47
N ALA A 203 14.82 -2.49 10.15
CA ALA A 203 15.75 -3.28 9.33
C ALA A 203 15.89 -2.67 7.92
N GLY A 204 14.80 -2.33 7.27
CA GLY A 204 14.79 -1.67 5.96
C GLY A 204 15.50 -0.32 5.99
N SER A 205 15.26 0.49 7.03
CA SER A 205 15.92 1.80 7.19
C SER A 205 17.43 1.66 7.39
N ILE A 206 17.88 0.67 8.17
CA ILE A 206 19.33 0.40 8.36
C ILE A 206 19.94 -0.07 7.04
N GLU A 207 19.33 -1.02 6.35
CA GLU A 207 19.79 -1.53 5.05
C GLU A 207 19.91 -0.41 4.02
N SER A 208 18.87 0.41 3.91
CA SER A 208 18.85 1.58 3.04
C SER A 208 19.96 2.57 3.40
N PHE A 209 20.11 2.92 4.69
CA PHE A 209 21.09 3.90 5.16
C PHE A 209 22.54 3.52 4.83
N VAL A 210 22.89 2.22 4.95
CA VAL A 210 24.24 1.73 4.66
C VAL A 210 24.45 1.42 3.18
N SER A 211 23.42 1.46 2.36
CA SER A 211 23.49 1.20 0.93
C SER A 211 24.42 2.20 0.23
N LEU A 212 25.26 1.70 -0.67
CA LEU A 212 26.13 2.53 -1.51
C LEU A 212 25.36 3.40 -2.51
N ASN A 213 24.11 3.05 -2.78
CA ASN A 213 23.23 3.76 -3.71
C ASN A 213 22.36 4.81 -2.99
N ALA A 214 22.35 4.82 -1.66
CA ALA A 214 21.51 5.77 -0.91
C ALA A 214 22.02 7.21 -1.03
N GLY A 215 21.18 8.07 -1.57
CA GLY A 215 21.41 9.51 -1.63
C GLY A 215 21.23 10.19 -0.26
N LYS A 216 21.60 11.47 -0.17
CA LYS A 216 21.48 12.23 1.09
C LYS A 216 20.02 12.32 1.57
N LEU A 217 19.06 12.51 0.66
CA LEU A 217 17.65 12.58 1.01
C LEU A 217 17.15 11.24 1.59
N THR A 218 17.49 10.11 0.94
CA THR A 218 17.16 8.78 1.45
C THR A 218 17.69 8.57 2.86
N LYS A 219 18.96 8.91 3.10
CA LYS A 219 19.57 8.80 4.44
C LYS A 219 18.91 9.70 5.49
N CYS A 220 18.38 10.87 5.09
CA CYS A 220 17.61 11.71 6.01
C CYS A 220 16.28 11.05 6.39
N MET A 221 15.59 10.42 5.43
CA MET A 221 14.35 9.67 5.69
C MET A 221 14.61 8.46 6.56
N ASP A 222 15.66 7.68 6.28
CA ASP A 222 16.07 6.53 7.09
C ASP A 222 16.36 6.94 8.56
N LEU A 223 17.07 8.05 8.76
CA LEU A 223 17.33 8.58 10.11
C LEU A 223 16.06 9.05 10.81
N PHE A 224 15.11 9.64 10.09
CA PHE A 224 13.81 9.98 10.64
C PHE A 224 13.07 8.73 11.11
N ALA A 225 12.97 7.71 10.27
CA ALA A 225 12.30 6.45 10.57
C ALA A 225 12.92 5.76 11.82
N MET A 226 14.24 5.60 11.86
CA MET A 226 14.93 5.03 13.01
C MET A 226 14.69 5.79 14.32
N ARG A 227 14.64 7.14 14.26
CA ARG A 227 14.34 7.98 15.43
C ARG A 227 12.89 7.85 15.88
N ALA A 228 11.95 7.87 14.93
CA ALA A 228 10.53 7.72 15.24
C ALA A 228 10.24 6.37 15.93
N ILE A 229 10.87 5.29 15.46
CA ILE A 229 10.77 3.97 16.10
C ILE A 229 11.35 4.01 17.52
N ARG A 230 12.58 4.51 17.69
CA ARG A 230 13.22 4.61 19.01
C ARG A 230 12.38 5.38 20.02
N ASP A 231 11.74 6.47 19.58
CA ASP A 231 11.06 7.41 20.49
C ASP A 231 9.63 6.98 20.80
N SER A 232 9.05 6.06 19.98
CA SER A 232 7.61 5.75 20.06
C SER A 232 7.29 4.27 20.26
N LEU A 233 8.21 3.35 19.98
CA LEU A 233 7.92 1.91 19.99
C LEU A 233 7.49 1.42 21.36
N ASP A 234 8.23 1.74 22.43
CA ASP A 234 7.91 1.28 23.77
C ASP A 234 6.51 1.77 24.20
N LYS A 235 6.18 3.03 23.92
CA LYS A 235 4.87 3.62 24.23
C LYS A 235 3.74 2.91 23.47
N ALA A 236 3.94 2.65 22.17
CA ALA A 236 2.95 1.97 21.37
C ALA A 236 2.77 0.49 21.76
N LEU A 237 3.81 -0.16 22.30
CA LEU A 237 3.72 -1.53 22.81
C LEU A 237 3.05 -1.59 24.18
N GLU A 238 3.27 -0.58 25.05
CA GLU A 238 2.61 -0.46 26.35
C GLU A 238 1.13 -0.10 26.20
N ASP A 239 0.81 0.81 25.29
CA ASP A 239 -0.56 1.23 24.98
C ASP A 239 -0.76 1.36 23.46
N PRO A 240 -1.26 0.31 22.79
CA PRO A 240 -1.62 0.38 21.37
C PRO A 240 -2.67 1.44 21.02
N GLY A 241 -3.40 1.96 22.02
CA GLY A 241 -4.36 3.07 21.88
C GLY A 241 -3.70 4.45 21.92
N ASP A 242 -2.40 4.58 22.23
CA ASP A 242 -1.68 5.86 22.13
C ASP A 242 -1.59 6.30 20.66
N ALA A 243 -2.55 7.14 20.25
CA ALA A 243 -2.65 7.63 18.89
C ALA A 243 -1.39 8.40 18.44
N THR A 244 -0.70 9.08 19.36
CA THR A 244 0.52 9.83 19.05
C THR A 244 1.68 8.89 18.74
N ALA A 245 1.89 7.90 19.59
CA ALA A 245 2.95 6.90 19.38
C ALA A 245 2.70 6.08 18.11
N MET A 246 1.47 5.62 17.90
CA MET A 246 1.09 4.88 16.70
C MET A 246 1.23 5.72 15.43
N TRP A 247 0.87 7.00 15.48
CA TRP A 247 1.05 7.91 14.36
C TRP A 247 2.53 8.08 13.98
N GLN A 248 3.41 8.26 14.98
CA GLN A 248 4.84 8.39 14.74
C GLN A 248 5.43 7.11 14.13
N LEU A 249 5.00 5.92 14.58
CA LEU A 249 5.44 4.66 13.98
C LEU A 249 4.96 4.51 12.53
N ARG A 250 3.72 4.87 12.22
CA ARG A 250 3.20 4.82 10.85
C ARG A 250 3.89 5.81 9.90
N GLN A 251 4.34 6.95 10.42
CA GLN A 251 5.14 7.89 9.64
C GLN A 251 6.56 7.37 9.36
N ALA A 252 7.05 6.43 10.16
CA ALA A 252 8.36 5.81 9.96
C ALA A 252 8.33 4.78 8.82
N GLY A 253 7.23 4.06 8.66
CA GLY A 253 7.02 3.07 7.58
C GLY A 253 6.59 3.70 6.28
#